data_f2e0550b0cc1b96e2070beca96cfc47c
#
_entry.id   f2e0550b0cc1b96e2070beca96cfc47c
#
_cell.length_a   1.000
_cell.length_b   1.000
_cell.length_c   1.000
_cell.angle_alpha   90.00
_cell.angle_beta   90.00
_cell.angle_gamma   90.00
#
_symmetry.space_group_name_H-M   'P 1'
#
loop_
_entity.id
_entity.type
_entity.pdbx_description
1 polymer ?
#
loop_
_entity_poly.entity_id
_entity_poly.type
_entity_poly.pdbx_seq_one_letter_code
_entity_poly.pdbx_strand_id
1 'polypeptide(L)'
;VSTEDGTGIVHTAPAFGAEDHETAKKEDLPMFNAVKPDGHFRDEFGIVAGLWFKDADKVATRDLRDRGLMYRHETYLHNYPHDWRKGTPLMSYPVESWFIKTTAVKERLIELNKQINWQPKGIGTGRFGDWLENNVDWALSRRRYWGTPLPIWQSDAPDSEYIEVIG
;
A
#
# COMPACT_ATOMS: atom_id res chain seq x y z
N VAL A 1 7.38 -15.21 5.69
CA VAL A 1 7.86 -16.43 5.02
C VAL A 1 8.24 -17.44 6.08
N SER A 2 7.73 -18.67 5.96
CA SER A 2 8.04 -19.78 6.85
C SER A 2 8.68 -20.90 6.05
N THR A 3 9.54 -21.68 6.69
CA THR A 3 10.09 -22.95 6.15
C THR A 3 9.33 -24.17 6.66
N GLU A 4 8.30 -23.94 7.48
CA GLU A 4 7.47 -25.00 8.06
C GLU A 4 6.36 -25.45 7.12
N ASP A 5 5.98 -24.57 6.18
CA ASP A 5 4.97 -24.85 5.17
C ASP A 5 5.38 -24.24 3.82
N GLY A 6 5.05 -24.93 2.71
CA GLY A 6 5.41 -24.53 1.37
C GLY A 6 6.90 -24.73 1.04
N THR A 7 7.42 -23.91 0.14
CA THR A 7 8.81 -24.01 -0.36
C THR A 7 9.81 -23.12 0.35
N GLY A 8 9.34 -22.20 1.20
CA GLY A 8 10.18 -21.12 1.76
C GLY A 8 10.56 -20.03 0.75
N ILE A 9 10.09 -20.11 -0.49
CA ILE A 9 10.34 -19.13 -1.55
C ILE A 9 9.06 -18.33 -1.79
N VAL A 10 9.18 -16.99 -1.73
CA VAL A 10 8.07 -16.06 -1.91
C VAL A 10 8.36 -15.11 -3.05
N HIS A 11 7.39 -14.93 -3.93
CA HIS A 11 7.41 -13.85 -4.93
C HIS A 11 7.12 -12.52 -4.22
N THR A 12 7.98 -11.53 -4.45
CA THR A 12 7.85 -10.18 -3.86
C THR A 12 7.69 -9.15 -4.95
N ALA A 13 6.63 -8.35 -4.87
CA ALA A 13 6.32 -7.27 -5.81
C ALA A 13 6.20 -5.92 -5.06
N PRO A 14 7.31 -5.20 -4.84
CA PRO A 14 7.38 -4.03 -3.96
C PRO A 14 6.43 -2.89 -4.30
N ALA A 15 6.06 -2.76 -5.57
CA ALA A 15 5.13 -1.73 -6.03
C ALA A 15 3.64 -2.12 -5.83
N PHE A 16 3.32 -3.38 -5.48
CA PHE A 16 1.94 -3.88 -5.51
C PHE A 16 1.48 -4.55 -4.22
N GLY A 17 2.31 -4.55 -3.19
CA GLY A 17 1.98 -5.05 -1.86
C GLY A 17 2.65 -4.24 -0.76
N ALA A 18 1.93 -3.93 0.33
CA ALA A 18 2.49 -3.17 1.45
C ALA A 18 3.59 -3.95 2.18
N GLU A 19 3.38 -5.24 2.43
CA GLU A 19 4.39 -6.12 3.06
C GLU A 19 5.61 -6.32 2.15
N ASP A 20 5.38 -6.44 0.84
CA ASP A 20 6.44 -6.53 -0.16
C ASP A 20 7.27 -5.25 -0.21
N HIS A 21 6.60 -4.09 -0.11
CA HIS A 21 7.25 -2.78 -0.07
C HIS A 21 8.15 -2.64 1.17
N GLU A 22 7.65 -3.02 2.35
CA GLU A 22 8.43 -2.99 3.59
C GLU A 22 9.63 -3.94 3.54
N THR A 23 9.45 -5.12 2.96
CA THR A 23 10.54 -6.07 2.75
C THR A 23 11.60 -5.50 1.80
N ALA A 24 11.17 -4.95 0.68
CA ALA A 24 12.06 -4.34 -0.29
C ALA A 24 12.88 -3.18 0.30
N LYS A 25 12.23 -2.36 1.13
CA LYS A 25 12.89 -1.25 1.83
C LYS A 25 13.96 -1.72 2.82
N LYS A 26 13.70 -2.85 3.53
CA LYS A 26 14.67 -3.43 4.47
C LYS A 26 15.86 -4.05 3.76
N GLU A 27 15.62 -4.67 2.61
CA GLU A 27 16.62 -5.41 1.84
C GLU A 27 17.25 -4.58 0.71
N ASP A 28 16.95 -3.28 0.66
CA ASP A 28 17.42 -2.34 -0.38
C ASP A 28 17.16 -2.85 -1.82
N LEU A 29 15.96 -3.41 -2.03
CA LEU A 29 15.57 -3.92 -3.34
C LEU A 29 14.96 -2.80 -4.19
N PRO A 30 15.23 -2.78 -5.51
CA PRO A 30 14.66 -1.77 -6.39
C PRO A 30 13.14 -1.93 -6.53
N MET A 31 12.44 -0.80 -6.54
CA MET A 31 11.01 -0.76 -6.78
C MET A 31 10.73 -0.38 -8.24
N PHE A 32 10.11 -1.30 -8.97
CA PHE A 32 9.66 -1.06 -10.34
C PHE A 32 8.14 -0.98 -10.39
N ASN A 33 7.62 0.11 -10.90
CA ASN A 33 6.20 0.26 -11.14
C ASN A 33 5.89 0.01 -12.61
N ALA A 34 5.50 -1.21 -12.93
CA ALA A 34 5.22 -1.66 -14.29
C ALA A 34 3.89 -1.11 -14.84
N VAL A 35 3.01 -0.58 -13.98
CA VAL A 35 1.66 -0.18 -14.37
C VAL A 35 1.50 1.33 -14.21
N LYS A 36 0.81 1.95 -15.15
CA LYS A 36 0.43 3.37 -15.12
C LYS A 36 -0.74 3.59 -14.13
N PRO A 37 -1.01 4.85 -13.71
CA PRO A 37 -2.14 5.15 -12.81
C PRO A 37 -3.52 4.75 -13.35
N ASP A 38 -3.66 4.56 -14.65
CA ASP A 38 -4.88 4.11 -15.32
C ASP A 38 -5.06 2.57 -15.35
N GLY A 39 -4.09 1.83 -14.77
CA GLY A 39 -4.11 0.38 -14.70
C GLY A 39 -3.54 -0.34 -15.92
N HIS A 40 -2.95 0.38 -16.88
CA HIS A 40 -2.33 -0.23 -18.06
C HIS A 40 -0.83 -0.41 -17.87
N PHE A 41 -0.29 -1.51 -18.35
CA PHE A 41 1.15 -1.74 -18.36
C PHE A 41 1.87 -0.68 -19.18
N ARG A 42 3.07 -0.31 -18.74
CA ARG A 42 3.95 0.60 -19.49
C ARG A 42 4.49 -0.08 -20.75
N ASP A 43 4.85 0.73 -21.71
CA ASP A 43 5.20 0.25 -23.05
C ASP A 43 6.51 -0.57 -23.10
N GLU A 44 7.38 -0.41 -22.11
CA GLU A 44 8.63 -1.16 -21.96
C GLU A 44 8.46 -2.61 -21.44
N PHE A 45 7.25 -3.03 -21.06
CA PHE A 45 7.01 -4.37 -20.48
C PHE A 45 6.58 -5.43 -21.52
N GLY A 46 7.16 -5.39 -22.70
CA GLY A 46 7.13 -6.46 -23.71
C GLY A 46 5.71 -6.95 -24.04
N ILE A 47 5.46 -8.24 -23.86
CA ILE A 47 4.21 -8.89 -24.28
C ILE A 47 2.93 -8.36 -23.58
N VAL A 48 3.07 -7.67 -22.45
CA VAL A 48 1.95 -7.09 -21.72
C VAL A 48 1.85 -5.57 -21.91
N ALA A 49 2.72 -4.96 -22.70
CA ALA A 49 2.76 -3.54 -22.96
C ALA A 49 1.39 -2.99 -23.37
N GLY A 50 0.94 -1.92 -22.75
CA GLY A 50 -0.32 -1.25 -23.02
C GLY A 50 -1.58 -2.03 -22.64
N LEU A 51 -1.49 -3.26 -22.14
CA LEU A 51 -2.65 -4.02 -21.68
C LEU A 51 -3.11 -3.56 -20.31
N TRP A 52 -4.41 -3.61 -20.08
CA TRP A 52 -4.96 -3.47 -18.74
C TRP A 52 -4.53 -4.66 -17.86
N PHE A 53 -4.21 -4.40 -16.60
CA PHE A 53 -3.54 -5.39 -15.73
C PHE A 53 -4.28 -6.72 -15.61
N LYS A 54 -5.63 -6.74 -15.64
CA LYS A 54 -6.40 -7.99 -15.62
C LYS A 54 -6.40 -8.74 -16.95
N ASP A 55 -6.26 -8.04 -18.06
CA ASP A 55 -6.17 -8.68 -19.38
C ASP A 55 -4.78 -9.28 -19.62
N ALA A 56 -3.76 -8.69 -19.02
CA ALA A 56 -2.39 -9.19 -19.06
C ALA A 56 -2.23 -10.59 -18.45
N ASP A 57 -3.04 -10.97 -17.46
CA ASP A 57 -3.00 -12.30 -16.83
C ASP A 57 -3.09 -13.43 -17.85
N LYS A 58 -4.00 -13.30 -18.83
CA LYS A 58 -4.20 -14.32 -19.90
C LYS A 58 -3.02 -14.39 -20.85
N VAL A 59 -2.44 -13.25 -21.18
CA VAL A 59 -1.30 -13.16 -22.09
C VAL A 59 -0.05 -13.74 -21.44
N ALA A 60 0.24 -13.35 -20.20
CA ALA A 60 1.37 -13.88 -19.43
C ALA A 60 1.25 -15.39 -19.19
N THR A 61 0.06 -15.88 -18.85
CA THR A 61 -0.21 -17.32 -18.66
C THR A 61 0.04 -18.11 -19.96
N ARG A 62 -0.36 -17.56 -21.10
CA ARG A 62 -0.11 -18.19 -22.40
C ARG A 62 1.36 -18.22 -22.74
N ASP A 63 2.07 -17.11 -22.60
CA ASP A 63 3.51 -17.02 -22.85
C ASP A 63 4.31 -18.03 -22.02
N LEU A 64 4.02 -18.10 -20.71
CA LEU A 64 4.68 -19.08 -19.84
C LEU A 64 4.44 -20.52 -20.28
N ARG A 65 3.22 -20.83 -20.75
CA ARG A 65 2.88 -22.16 -21.27
C ARG A 65 3.62 -22.45 -22.56
N ASP A 66 3.62 -21.52 -23.51
CA ASP A 66 4.25 -21.67 -24.82
C ASP A 66 5.78 -21.82 -24.71
N ARG A 67 6.37 -21.18 -23.69
CA ARG A 67 7.80 -21.30 -23.36
C ARG A 67 8.14 -22.54 -22.52
N GLY A 68 7.17 -23.35 -22.12
CA GLY A 68 7.39 -24.53 -21.28
C GLY A 68 7.79 -24.21 -19.82
N LEU A 69 7.50 -22.98 -19.36
CA LEU A 69 7.83 -22.50 -18.00
C LEU A 69 6.65 -22.63 -17.04
N MET A 70 5.48 -23.05 -17.51
CA MET A 70 4.29 -23.21 -16.68
C MET A 70 4.37 -24.54 -15.91
N TYR A 71 4.58 -24.46 -14.60
CA TYR A 71 4.51 -25.64 -13.73
C TYR A 71 3.05 -26.07 -13.47
N ARG A 72 2.21 -25.11 -13.04
CA ARG A 72 0.81 -25.37 -12.69
C ARG A 72 -0.02 -24.10 -12.84
N HIS A 73 -1.24 -24.23 -13.29
CA HIS A 73 -2.22 -23.16 -13.36
C HIS A 73 -3.55 -23.64 -12.81
N GLU A 74 -4.06 -22.94 -11.82
CA GLU A 74 -5.34 -23.26 -11.16
C GLU A 74 -6.19 -22.02 -11.01
N THR A 75 -7.50 -22.23 -11.01
CA THR A 75 -8.46 -21.19 -10.66
C THR A 75 -8.72 -21.26 -9.15
N TYR A 76 -8.55 -20.15 -8.47
CA TYR A 76 -8.80 -20.02 -7.03
C TYR A 76 -9.87 -18.97 -6.78
N LEU A 77 -10.92 -19.33 -6.04
CA LEU A 77 -11.98 -18.40 -5.67
C LEU A 77 -11.60 -17.69 -4.36
N HIS A 78 -11.46 -16.38 -4.43
CA HIS A 78 -11.14 -15.54 -3.27
C HIS A 78 -11.83 -14.19 -3.35
N ASN A 79 -11.89 -13.49 -2.21
CA ASN A 79 -12.36 -12.11 -2.17
C ASN A 79 -11.35 -11.20 -2.86
N TYR A 80 -11.82 -10.32 -3.74
CA TYR A 80 -10.98 -9.36 -4.43
C TYR A 80 -11.55 -7.95 -4.21
N PRO A 81 -10.72 -6.94 -3.89
CA PRO A 81 -11.19 -5.58 -3.66
C PRO A 81 -11.69 -4.94 -4.94
N HIS A 82 -12.86 -4.33 -4.86
CA HIS A 82 -13.48 -3.60 -5.95
C HIS A 82 -13.83 -2.18 -5.53
N ASP A 83 -13.80 -1.25 -6.47
CA ASP A 83 -14.33 0.10 -6.26
C ASP A 83 -15.82 0.03 -5.94
N TRP A 84 -16.21 0.62 -4.83
CA TRP A 84 -17.58 0.54 -4.33
C TRP A 84 -18.61 1.27 -5.19
N ARG A 85 -18.19 2.19 -6.07
CA ARG A 85 -19.08 2.95 -6.96
C ARG A 85 -19.19 2.32 -8.33
N LYS A 86 -18.08 1.89 -8.89
CA LYS A 86 -18.00 1.38 -10.28
C LYS A 86 -17.94 -0.12 -10.37
N GLY A 87 -17.68 -0.82 -9.26
CA GLY A 87 -17.50 -2.27 -9.25
C GLY A 87 -16.26 -2.75 -10.00
N THR A 88 -15.34 -1.84 -10.34
CA THR A 88 -14.10 -2.20 -11.03
C THR A 88 -13.08 -2.79 -10.04
N PRO A 89 -12.29 -3.81 -10.45
CA PRO A 89 -11.24 -4.36 -9.60
C PRO A 89 -10.20 -3.29 -9.26
N LEU A 90 -9.75 -3.31 -8.01
CA LEU A 90 -8.70 -2.42 -7.51
C LEU A 90 -7.35 -3.12 -7.55
N MET A 91 -6.30 -2.34 -7.57
CA MET A 91 -4.92 -2.80 -7.45
C MET A 91 -4.21 -1.91 -6.41
N SER A 92 -3.37 -2.53 -5.57
CA SER A 92 -2.45 -1.76 -4.73
C SER A 92 -1.51 -0.97 -5.62
N TYR A 93 -1.33 0.29 -5.33
CA TYR A 93 -0.53 1.20 -6.13
C TYR A 93 0.21 2.20 -5.22
N PRO A 94 1.53 2.34 -5.33
CA PRO A 94 2.29 3.28 -4.52
C PRO A 94 1.96 4.71 -4.95
N VAL A 95 1.65 5.53 -3.98
CA VAL A 95 1.38 6.96 -4.19
C VAL A 95 2.09 7.77 -3.11
N GLU A 96 2.61 8.91 -3.49
CA GLU A 96 3.11 9.88 -2.54
C GLU A 96 1.95 10.42 -1.70
N SER A 97 2.16 10.49 -0.41
CA SER A 97 1.16 10.94 0.55
C SER A 97 1.82 11.66 1.72
N TRP A 98 1.11 12.62 2.27
CA TRP A 98 1.50 13.27 3.51
C TRP A 98 1.08 12.43 4.70
N PHE A 99 2.01 12.24 5.63
CA PHE A 99 1.78 11.48 6.85
C PHE A 99 2.06 12.36 8.08
N ILE A 100 1.23 12.21 9.11
CA ILE A 100 1.56 12.66 10.44
C ILE A 100 2.24 11.50 11.16
N LYS A 101 3.47 11.70 11.63
CA LYS A 101 4.26 10.68 12.34
C LYS A 101 3.70 10.47 13.75
N THR A 102 2.50 9.90 13.83
CA THR A 102 1.81 9.63 15.10
C THR A 102 2.53 8.58 15.95
N THR A 103 3.32 7.71 15.32
CA THR A 103 4.18 6.74 16.02
C THR A 103 5.23 7.41 16.89
N ALA A 104 5.69 8.62 16.56
CA ALA A 104 6.67 9.37 17.36
C ALA A 104 6.16 9.75 18.75
N VAL A 105 4.84 9.83 18.93
CA VAL A 105 4.18 10.20 20.20
C VAL A 105 3.34 9.06 20.79
N LYS A 106 3.44 7.87 20.23
CA LYS A 106 2.64 6.69 20.57
C LYS A 106 2.67 6.38 22.07
N GLU A 107 3.85 6.27 22.66
CA GLU A 107 4.01 5.95 24.08
C GLU A 107 3.33 6.99 24.97
N ARG A 108 3.45 8.27 24.59
CA ARG A 108 2.79 9.35 25.32
C ARG A 108 1.27 9.29 25.20
N LEU A 109 0.75 8.93 24.04
CA LEU A 109 -0.70 8.74 23.84
C LEU A 109 -1.25 7.59 24.68
N ILE A 110 -0.53 6.47 24.77
CA ILE A 110 -0.89 5.32 25.61
C ILE A 110 -0.88 5.73 27.11
N GLU A 111 0.14 6.46 27.55
CA GLU A 111 0.22 6.95 28.91
C GLU A 111 -0.94 7.87 29.28
N LEU A 112 -1.25 8.84 28.41
CA LEU A 112 -2.36 9.77 28.62
C LEU A 112 -3.72 9.07 28.59
N ASN A 113 -3.90 8.06 27.74
CA ASN A 113 -5.11 7.27 27.69
C ASN A 113 -5.45 6.63 29.04
N LYS A 114 -4.45 6.18 29.78
CA LYS A 114 -4.63 5.58 31.12
C LYS A 114 -5.14 6.58 32.17
N GLN A 115 -5.01 7.88 31.93
CA GLN A 115 -5.45 8.95 32.82
C GLN A 115 -6.89 9.40 32.55
N ILE A 116 -7.50 8.96 31.45
CA ILE A 116 -8.85 9.35 31.07
C ILE A 116 -9.87 8.53 31.86
N ASN A 117 -10.88 9.20 32.41
CA ASN A 117 -12.01 8.53 33.03
C ASN A 117 -13.03 8.10 31.97
N TRP A 118 -12.77 6.96 31.36
CA TRP A 118 -13.63 6.41 30.30
C TRP A 118 -15.00 5.93 30.81
N GLN A 119 -16.06 6.25 30.06
CA GLN A 119 -17.41 5.76 30.30
C GLN A 119 -17.99 5.15 28.99
N PRO A 120 -18.19 3.85 28.89
CA PRO A 120 -17.82 2.78 29.86
C PRO A 120 -16.29 2.60 30.01
N LYS A 121 -15.86 2.13 31.19
CA LYS A 121 -14.43 1.98 31.51
C LYS A 121 -13.65 1.11 30.53
N GLY A 122 -14.27 0.08 29.93
CA GLY A 122 -13.63 -0.84 29.00
C GLY A 122 -13.20 -0.22 27.66
N ILE A 123 -13.61 1.00 27.33
CA ILE A 123 -13.21 1.64 26.06
C ILE A 123 -11.70 1.93 26.08
N GLY A 124 -11.17 2.45 27.18
CA GLY A 124 -9.78 2.86 27.28
C GLY A 124 -8.78 1.69 27.26
N THR A 125 -9.15 0.55 27.81
CA THR A 125 -8.31 -0.68 27.82
C THR A 125 -8.62 -1.66 26.70
N GLY A 126 -9.77 -1.51 26.04
CA GLY A 126 -10.17 -2.30 24.89
C GLY A 126 -9.95 -1.53 23.58
N ARG A 127 -11.02 -1.36 22.80
CA ARG A 127 -10.96 -0.86 21.41
C ARG A 127 -10.07 0.36 21.20
N PHE A 128 -10.08 1.34 22.09
CA PHE A 128 -9.26 2.55 21.94
C PHE A 128 -7.81 2.29 22.36
N GLY A 129 -7.60 1.56 23.45
CA GLY A 129 -6.27 1.15 23.89
C GLY A 129 -5.57 0.30 22.83
N ASP A 130 -6.27 -0.73 22.32
CA ASP A 130 -5.76 -1.60 21.26
C ASP A 130 -5.41 -0.79 19.99
N TRP A 131 -6.24 0.21 19.64
CA TRP A 131 -5.96 1.10 18.52
C TRP A 131 -4.69 1.93 18.73
N LEU A 132 -4.45 2.44 19.93
CA LEU A 132 -3.23 3.18 20.27
C LEU A 132 -2.00 2.27 20.24
N GLU A 133 -2.11 1.04 20.77
CA GLU A 133 -1.03 0.05 20.78
C GLU A 133 -0.64 -0.42 19.38
N ASN A 134 -1.60 -0.46 18.47
CA ASN A 134 -1.37 -0.80 17.06
C ASN A 134 -1.30 0.44 16.16
N ASN A 135 -1.06 1.63 16.72
CA ASN A 135 -0.98 2.87 15.98
C ASN A 135 0.12 2.83 14.92
N VAL A 136 -0.24 3.23 13.72
CA VAL A 136 0.64 3.50 12.57
C VAL A 136 0.56 4.97 12.21
N ASP A 137 1.54 5.47 11.47
CA ASP A 137 1.55 6.85 11.02
C ASP A 137 0.29 7.18 10.22
N TRP A 138 -0.30 8.32 10.51
CA TRP A 138 -1.58 8.72 9.94
C TRP A 138 -1.41 9.29 8.53
N ALA A 139 -1.85 8.54 7.51
CA ALA A 139 -1.95 9.02 6.13
C ALA A 139 -3.02 10.12 6.05
N LEU A 140 -2.59 11.36 5.88
CA LEU A 140 -3.46 12.54 5.91
C LEU A 140 -4.02 12.88 4.54
N SER A 141 -3.20 12.85 3.49
CA SER A 141 -3.61 13.23 2.15
C SER A 141 -4.49 12.19 1.45
N ARG A 142 -5.33 12.67 0.54
CA ARG A 142 -6.14 11.84 -0.34
C ARG A 142 -6.13 12.44 -1.74
N ARG A 143 -5.93 11.61 -2.76
CA ARG A 143 -6.09 12.00 -4.17
C ARG A 143 -7.57 11.99 -4.55
N ARG A 144 -8.27 13.01 -4.12
CA ARG A 144 -9.71 13.12 -4.37
C ARG A 144 -10.05 14.56 -4.75
N TYR A 145 -10.71 14.72 -5.88
CA TYR A 145 -11.26 16.02 -6.27
C TYR A 145 -12.34 16.48 -5.27
N TRP A 146 -12.48 17.80 -5.12
CA TRP A 146 -13.44 18.40 -4.22
C TRP A 146 -13.16 18.05 -2.75
N GLY A 147 -11.91 18.05 -2.39
CA GLY A 147 -11.43 17.91 -1.02
C GLY A 147 -10.98 19.24 -0.42
N THR A 148 -10.76 19.26 0.89
CA THR A 148 -10.09 20.37 1.57
C THR A 148 -8.59 20.30 1.25
N PRO A 149 -7.97 21.39 0.74
CA PRO A 149 -6.54 21.41 0.54
C PRO A 149 -5.81 21.34 1.89
N LEU A 150 -4.67 20.67 1.91
CA LEU A 150 -3.79 20.70 3.08
C LEU A 150 -3.03 22.03 3.09
N PRO A 151 -2.91 22.71 4.23
CA PRO A 151 -2.19 23.98 4.33
C PRO A 151 -0.67 23.74 4.42
N ILE A 152 -0.15 23.03 3.44
CA ILE A 152 1.27 22.65 3.39
C ILE A 152 1.89 23.32 2.17
N TRP A 153 2.93 24.10 2.42
CA TRP A 153 3.71 24.78 1.40
C TRP A 153 5.08 24.14 1.29
N GLN A 154 5.46 23.78 0.12
CA GLN A 154 6.78 23.21 -0.18
C GLN A 154 7.48 24.12 -1.18
N SER A 155 8.78 24.36 -0.95
CA SER A 155 9.60 25.08 -1.90
C SER A 155 9.83 24.24 -3.17
N ASP A 156 9.66 24.86 -4.33
CA ASP A 156 9.98 24.30 -5.65
C ASP A 156 11.40 24.71 -6.13
N ALA A 157 12.17 25.38 -5.27
CA ALA A 157 13.57 25.67 -5.58
C ALA A 157 14.38 24.37 -5.60
N PRO A 158 15.28 24.17 -6.58
CA PRO A 158 16.19 23.05 -6.58
C PRO A 158 16.97 22.97 -5.26
N ASP A 159 17.09 21.77 -4.72
CA ASP A 159 17.82 21.48 -3.47
C ASP A 159 17.22 22.10 -2.17
N SER A 160 15.97 22.56 -2.20
CA SER A 160 15.29 23.06 -1.02
C SER A 160 14.35 22.01 -0.44
N GLU A 161 14.60 21.63 0.82
CA GLU A 161 13.69 20.77 1.62
C GLU A 161 12.74 21.63 2.51
N TYR A 162 12.58 22.91 2.19
CA TYR A 162 11.75 23.81 3.00
C TYR A 162 10.28 23.45 2.88
N ILE A 163 9.66 23.13 3.99
CA ILE A 163 8.24 22.83 4.14
C ILE A 163 7.66 23.68 5.26
N GLU A 164 6.56 24.36 4.99
CA GLU A 164 5.83 25.15 5.99
C GLU A 164 4.37 24.68 6.07
N VAL A 165 3.86 24.53 7.28
CA VAL A 165 2.45 24.26 7.55
C VAL A 165 1.84 25.50 8.17
N ILE A 166 0.87 26.09 7.47
CA ILE A 166 0.17 27.30 7.91
C ILE A 166 -1.20 26.87 8.46
N GLY A 167 -1.40 27.05 9.78
CA GLY A 167 -2.62 26.73 10.50
C GLY A 167 -3.22 27.93 11.23
#